data_41e7dd98eae58fad2b16d42e59196393
#
_entry.id   41e7dd98eae58fad2b16d42e59196393
#
_cell.length_a   1.000
_cell.length_b   1.000
_cell.length_c   1.000
_cell.angle_alpha   90.00
_cell.angle_beta   90.00
_cell.angle_gamma   90.00
#
_symmetry.space_group_name_H-M   'P 1'
#
loop_
_entity.id
_entity.type
_entity.pdbx_description
1 polymer ?
#
loop_
_entity_poly.entity_id
_entity_poly.type
_entity_poly.pdbx_seq_one_letter_code
_entity_poly.pdbx_strand_id
1 'polypeptide(L)'
;MANQCATTVPEPHGREEELLLAPGHLGDLTRYLPVELVDAVLEESQVLERRRRLLPSRVGVCFVLALSLFPSLGYLRVWDKLTAGLAGRNVCRPSEKALRCLRRRLAPVPLKALFEVVAGPLAQPTTPGTCYRRWRTVAFDGCSAVKVPDCERNRAWLGKVQARLGWAGYPVMRLMTLCETGTRGLLGAEFGPTNEYETAYARRLLRLVDASMLVLADRGFDADDFLSDTAATGAQFVIRITARRRPAILAVLPDGSYLTRMGTLKLRVIDSTITMTTATGETLCEQYRIATTLLDHRRDPAEALGGLYHERWEHESAYYALRHTLQHGLVLRSQDPAGLEQELWAQLIVYQILRTAMADAVESRPGIDPDRASFTIALETARDQLVLTGADGQLAGQDVLVGRIGTAVLKGLLPPRRLRTSARAVKAGRTRYPTKPAELRPRQSRKITTLTVALRSAPACPPEPPKGQREDLRKAATGLRPMGAGNRNRVFHLMSADPERAWRPREVALALGIHSAASFATQMSQWAAEGLLKKIAYGTYALADTWKTTLLTDGLGA
;
A
#
# COMPACT_ATOMS: atom_id res chain seq x y z
N MET A 1 -11.40 -37.33 9.84
CA MET A 1 -10.10 -37.81 10.33
C MET A 1 -9.07 -36.76 9.95
N ALA A 2 -8.76 -35.84 10.84
CA ALA A 2 -7.69 -34.88 10.60
C ALA A 2 -6.36 -35.58 10.88
N ASN A 3 -5.65 -35.96 9.82
CA ASN A 3 -4.31 -36.49 9.91
C ASN A 3 -3.41 -35.44 10.54
N GLN A 4 -2.90 -35.72 11.74
CA GLN A 4 -1.81 -34.98 12.34
C GLN A 4 -0.60 -35.10 11.43
N CYS A 5 -0.29 -34.06 10.65
CA CYS A 5 0.94 -34.00 9.87
C CYS A 5 2.13 -33.72 10.79
N ALA A 6 2.46 -34.65 11.65
CA ALA A 6 3.78 -34.71 12.24
C ALA A 6 4.69 -35.47 11.25
N THR A 7 5.71 -34.78 10.74
CA THR A 7 6.70 -35.40 9.86
C THR A 7 7.63 -36.26 10.74
N THR A 8 7.54 -37.56 10.61
CA THR A 8 8.38 -38.56 11.31
C THR A 8 9.74 -38.67 10.61
N VAL A 9 10.84 -38.52 11.34
CA VAL A 9 12.20 -38.59 10.80
C VAL A 9 13.02 -39.60 11.54
N PRO A 10 13.63 -40.63 10.88
CA PRO A 10 14.48 -41.59 11.52
C PRO A 10 15.89 -41.06 11.86
N GLU A 11 16.44 -41.45 13.01
CA GLU A 11 17.85 -41.20 13.38
C GLU A 11 18.79 -42.18 12.64
N PRO A 12 20.07 -41.78 12.36
CA PRO A 12 20.98 -42.55 11.53
C PRO A 12 21.81 -43.64 12.27
N HIS A 13 21.43 -44.22 13.38
CA HIS A 13 22.16 -45.33 14.00
C HIS A 13 21.22 -46.36 14.70
N GLY A 14 21.13 -47.49 14.15
CA GLY A 14 20.76 -48.86 14.51
C GLY A 14 20.37 -49.23 15.95
N ARG A 15 19.42 -48.52 16.55
CA ARG A 15 18.55 -48.97 17.64
C ARG A 15 17.14 -48.63 17.21
N GLU A 16 16.13 -49.43 17.59
CA GLU A 16 14.71 -49.23 17.24
C GLU A 16 14.40 -47.75 17.00
N GLU A 17 14.14 -47.38 15.75
CA GLU A 17 14.06 -46.00 15.26
C GLU A 17 12.95 -45.28 15.98
N GLU A 18 13.29 -44.64 17.08
CA GLU A 18 12.40 -43.70 17.77
C GLU A 18 12.22 -42.47 16.87
N LEU A 19 11.06 -42.42 16.20
CA LEU A 19 10.75 -41.39 15.23
C LEU A 19 10.66 -40.00 15.89
N LEU A 20 11.55 -39.10 15.52
CA LEU A 20 11.51 -37.71 15.96
C LEU A 20 10.38 -36.93 15.26
N LEU A 21 9.51 -36.30 16.03
CA LEU A 21 8.41 -35.51 15.53
C LEU A 21 8.82 -34.06 15.33
N ALA A 22 8.38 -33.45 14.25
CA ALA A 22 8.52 -32.01 13.97
C ALA A 22 7.15 -31.40 13.64
N PRO A 23 6.94 -30.10 13.93
CA PRO A 23 5.64 -29.47 13.73
C PRO A 23 5.28 -29.43 12.24
N GLY A 24 4.08 -29.89 11.90
CA GLY A 24 3.56 -29.91 10.54
C GLY A 24 2.22 -29.18 10.38
N HIS A 25 1.77 -28.42 11.40
CA HIS A 25 0.47 -27.73 11.36
C HIS A 25 0.51 -26.37 12.09
N LEU A 26 -0.48 -25.53 11.80
CA LEU A 26 -0.69 -24.19 12.37
C LEU A 26 -2.08 -24.06 13.03
N GLY A 27 -2.63 -25.12 13.62
CA GLY A 27 -3.99 -25.14 14.15
C GLY A 27 -5.04 -24.92 13.05
N ASP A 28 -6.11 -24.17 13.32
CA ASP A 28 -7.16 -23.85 12.34
C ASP A 28 -6.61 -23.17 11.08
N LEU A 29 -5.48 -22.48 11.15
CA LEU A 29 -4.87 -21.82 10.00
C LEU A 29 -4.42 -22.83 8.94
N THR A 30 -4.21 -24.11 9.31
CA THR A 30 -3.89 -25.20 8.38
C THR A 30 -5.02 -25.44 7.36
N ARG A 31 -6.26 -25.08 7.68
CA ARG A 31 -7.40 -25.17 6.73
C ARG A 31 -7.20 -24.27 5.51
N TYR A 32 -6.53 -23.14 5.68
CA TYR A 32 -6.25 -22.16 4.63
C TYR A 32 -4.88 -22.40 3.97
N LEU A 33 -4.05 -23.21 4.63
CA LEU A 33 -2.73 -23.60 4.15
C LEU A 33 -2.58 -25.13 4.31
N PRO A 34 -3.36 -25.92 3.55
CA PRO A 34 -3.25 -27.37 3.61
C PRO A 34 -1.85 -27.83 3.17
N VAL A 35 -1.45 -28.97 3.67
CA VAL A 35 -0.10 -29.53 3.45
C VAL A 35 0.18 -29.71 1.96
N GLU A 36 -0.81 -30.11 1.21
CA GLU A 36 -0.75 -30.33 -0.23
C GLU A 36 -0.42 -29.02 -0.98
N LEU A 37 -1.02 -27.90 -0.56
CA LEU A 37 -0.70 -26.58 -1.11
C LEU A 37 0.73 -26.18 -0.80
N VAL A 38 1.17 -26.36 0.45
CA VAL A 38 2.54 -26.04 0.86
C VAL A 38 3.55 -26.88 0.06
N ASP A 39 3.29 -28.16 -0.12
CA ASP A 39 4.15 -29.05 -0.89
C ASP A 39 4.20 -28.66 -2.37
N ALA A 40 3.05 -28.38 -2.99
CA ALA A 40 2.99 -27.94 -4.38
C ALA A 40 3.82 -26.67 -4.61
N VAL A 41 3.71 -25.68 -3.72
CA VAL A 41 4.51 -24.46 -3.81
C VAL A 41 6.00 -24.71 -3.59
N LEU A 42 6.37 -25.61 -2.66
CA LEU A 42 7.76 -25.99 -2.43
C LEU A 42 8.36 -26.73 -3.62
N GLU A 43 7.57 -27.57 -4.29
CA GLU A 43 7.99 -28.31 -5.49
C GLU A 43 8.19 -27.35 -6.67
N GLU A 44 7.22 -26.48 -6.94
CA GLU A 44 7.30 -25.46 -7.99
C GLU A 44 8.49 -24.53 -7.77
N SER A 45 8.77 -24.15 -6.52
CA SER A 45 9.91 -23.33 -6.14
C SER A 45 11.24 -24.11 -6.10
N GLN A 46 11.25 -25.40 -6.41
CA GLN A 46 12.42 -26.29 -6.39
C GLN A 46 13.13 -26.35 -5.01
N VAL A 47 12.37 -26.22 -3.92
CA VAL A 47 12.88 -26.20 -2.54
C VAL A 47 12.42 -27.43 -1.75
N LEU A 48 11.58 -28.28 -2.35
CA LEU A 48 11.19 -29.56 -1.76
C LEU A 48 12.40 -30.51 -1.75
N GLU A 49 12.66 -31.13 -0.60
CA GLU A 49 13.81 -32.01 -0.44
C GLU A 49 13.65 -33.35 -1.15
N ARG A 50 14.68 -33.75 -1.87
CA ARG A 50 14.80 -35.11 -2.46
C ARG A 50 15.23 -36.17 -1.43
N ARG A 51 15.84 -35.74 -0.32
CA ARG A 51 16.31 -36.61 0.78
C ARG A 51 15.61 -36.23 2.08
N ARG A 52 15.31 -37.24 2.91
CA ARG A 52 14.74 -37.00 4.24
C ARG A 52 15.70 -36.19 5.09
N ARG A 53 15.18 -35.15 5.75
CA ARG A 53 15.92 -34.25 6.66
C ARG A 53 15.18 -34.16 7.99
N LEU A 54 15.92 -33.91 9.08
CA LEU A 54 15.36 -33.65 10.41
C LEU A 54 14.44 -32.41 10.41
N LEU A 55 14.77 -31.42 9.59
CA LEU A 55 14.02 -30.18 9.43
C LEU A 55 13.69 -29.96 7.94
N PRO A 56 12.64 -30.58 7.42
CA PRO A 56 12.24 -30.39 6.02
C PRO A 56 11.70 -28.97 5.76
N SER A 57 11.67 -28.57 4.50
CA SER A 57 11.23 -27.23 4.07
C SER A 57 9.78 -26.93 4.46
N ARG A 58 8.90 -27.93 4.47
CA ARG A 58 7.53 -27.82 4.99
C ARG A 58 7.50 -27.33 6.44
N VAL A 59 8.33 -27.92 7.31
CA VAL A 59 8.50 -27.45 8.69
C VAL A 59 9.04 -26.03 8.73
N GLY A 60 9.91 -25.68 7.77
CA GLY A 60 10.42 -24.32 7.59
C GLY A 60 9.32 -23.31 7.32
N VAL A 61 8.35 -23.64 6.47
CA VAL A 61 7.18 -22.79 6.21
C VAL A 61 6.39 -22.56 7.49
N CYS A 62 5.99 -23.62 8.19
CA CYS A 62 5.28 -23.52 9.48
C CYS A 62 6.07 -22.67 10.50
N PHE A 63 7.38 -22.88 10.59
CA PHE A 63 8.23 -22.14 11.51
C PHE A 63 8.29 -20.64 11.18
N VAL A 64 8.44 -20.27 9.91
CA VAL A 64 8.52 -18.86 9.49
C VAL A 64 7.17 -18.16 9.66
N LEU A 65 6.06 -18.83 9.39
CA LEU A 65 4.71 -18.32 9.68
C LEU A 65 4.49 -18.13 11.19
N ALA A 66 4.94 -19.08 12.01
CA ALA A 66 4.88 -18.95 13.47
C ALA A 66 5.75 -17.80 14.01
N LEU A 67 6.90 -17.50 13.40
CA LEU A 67 7.69 -16.30 13.73
C LEU A 67 6.88 -15.01 13.54
N SER A 68 5.96 -14.97 12.57
CA SER A 68 5.06 -13.83 12.35
C SER A 68 3.93 -13.78 13.39
N LEU A 69 3.45 -14.94 13.86
CA LEU A 69 2.49 -14.99 14.96
C LEU A 69 3.09 -14.56 16.31
N PHE A 70 4.39 -14.80 16.53
CA PHE A 70 5.10 -14.47 17.76
C PHE A 70 6.30 -13.54 17.51
N PRO A 71 6.07 -12.28 17.08
CA PRO A 71 7.15 -11.39 16.63
C PRO A 71 8.12 -10.98 17.74
N SER A 72 7.74 -11.07 19.01
CA SER A 72 8.58 -10.72 20.16
C SER A 72 9.46 -11.89 20.66
N LEU A 73 9.20 -13.13 20.21
CA LEU A 73 9.89 -14.32 20.72
C LEU A 73 11.09 -14.69 19.85
N GLY A 74 12.18 -15.18 20.47
CA GLY A 74 13.33 -15.78 19.78
C GLY A 74 13.00 -17.12 19.13
N TYR A 75 13.88 -17.61 18.24
CA TYR A 75 13.67 -18.82 17.42
C TYR A 75 13.34 -20.06 18.25
N LEU A 76 14.09 -20.33 19.31
CA LEU A 76 13.87 -21.50 20.15
C LEU A 76 12.50 -21.42 20.86
N ARG A 77 12.11 -20.23 21.33
CA ARG A 77 10.82 -20.03 21.97
C ARG A 77 9.64 -20.20 21.01
N VAL A 78 9.79 -19.75 19.76
CA VAL A 78 8.77 -20.03 18.72
C VAL A 78 8.72 -21.53 18.41
N TRP A 79 9.87 -22.20 18.38
CA TRP A 79 9.90 -23.65 18.21
C TRP A 79 9.18 -24.37 19.38
N ASP A 80 9.45 -23.96 20.63
CA ASP A 80 8.75 -24.48 21.82
C ASP A 80 7.22 -24.32 21.70
N LYS A 81 6.76 -23.17 21.16
CA LYS A 81 5.32 -22.93 20.92
C LYS A 81 4.74 -23.88 19.87
N LEU A 82 5.44 -24.07 18.76
CA LEU A 82 5.03 -24.98 17.68
C LEU A 82 4.95 -26.44 18.13
N THR A 83 5.80 -26.83 19.09
CA THR A 83 5.89 -28.22 19.55
C THR A 83 5.19 -28.45 20.88
N ALA A 84 4.60 -27.42 21.48
CA ALA A 84 3.95 -27.52 22.79
C ALA A 84 2.86 -28.60 22.82
N GLY A 85 2.10 -28.73 21.75
CA GLY A 85 1.07 -29.73 21.61
C GLY A 85 1.57 -31.15 21.39
N LEU A 86 2.86 -31.36 21.18
CA LEU A 86 3.51 -32.68 21.05
C LEU A 86 4.17 -33.13 22.37
N ALA A 87 3.78 -32.53 23.50
CA ALA A 87 4.31 -32.87 24.82
C ALA A 87 4.15 -34.37 25.10
N GLY A 88 5.19 -34.99 25.66
CA GLY A 88 5.23 -36.43 25.92
C GLY A 88 5.63 -37.32 24.74
N ARG A 89 5.86 -36.73 23.56
CA ARG A 89 6.38 -37.45 22.38
C ARG A 89 7.85 -37.08 22.14
N ASN A 90 8.56 -37.94 21.38
CA ASN A 90 9.92 -37.64 20.99
C ASN A 90 9.94 -36.52 19.92
N VAL A 91 10.29 -35.31 20.33
CA VAL A 91 10.24 -34.10 19.49
C VAL A 91 11.64 -33.64 19.11
N CYS A 92 11.86 -33.35 17.83
CA CYS A 92 13.09 -32.76 17.33
C CYS A 92 13.39 -31.44 18.07
N ARG A 93 14.62 -31.32 18.63
CA ARG A 93 15.10 -30.11 19.33
C ARG A 93 16.24 -29.46 18.54
N PRO A 94 15.93 -28.62 17.56
CA PRO A 94 16.97 -27.99 16.76
C PRO A 94 17.71 -26.91 17.54
N SER A 95 18.98 -26.73 17.20
CA SER A 95 19.71 -25.55 17.64
C SER A 95 19.23 -24.30 16.89
N GLU A 96 19.47 -23.12 17.46
CA GLU A 96 19.17 -21.85 16.78
C GLU A 96 19.89 -21.72 15.42
N LYS A 97 21.12 -22.28 15.33
CA LYS A 97 21.88 -22.36 14.07
C LYS A 97 21.13 -23.21 13.04
N ALA A 98 20.58 -24.36 13.45
CA ALA A 98 19.82 -25.25 12.56
C ALA A 98 18.54 -24.54 12.02
N LEU A 99 17.83 -23.81 12.87
CA LEU A 99 16.65 -23.01 12.47
C LEU A 99 17.03 -21.86 11.53
N ARG A 100 18.16 -21.19 11.74
CA ARG A 100 18.67 -20.20 10.79
C ARG A 100 19.03 -20.83 9.44
N CYS A 101 19.66 -22.00 9.45
CA CYS A 101 19.98 -22.75 8.24
C CYS A 101 18.72 -23.20 7.50
N LEU A 102 17.68 -23.64 8.22
CA LEU A 102 16.38 -23.97 7.66
C LEU A 102 15.77 -22.78 6.93
N ARG A 103 15.73 -21.61 7.56
CA ARG A 103 15.23 -20.37 6.93
C ARG A 103 16.00 -20.00 5.66
N ARG A 104 17.33 -20.04 5.71
CA ARG A 104 18.17 -19.73 4.53
C ARG A 104 17.92 -20.68 3.38
N ARG A 105 17.73 -21.99 3.67
CA ARG A 105 17.43 -23.00 2.65
C ARG A 105 16.05 -22.79 2.03
N LEU A 106 15.05 -22.42 2.84
CA LEU A 106 13.69 -22.15 2.38
C LEU A 106 13.66 -20.96 1.41
N ALA A 107 14.52 -19.94 1.62
CA ALA A 107 14.53 -18.70 0.85
C ALA A 107 13.17 -17.94 0.85
N PRO A 108 13.01 -16.79 0.18
CA PRO A 108 11.74 -16.06 0.14
C PRO A 108 10.75 -16.53 -0.92
N VAL A 109 11.23 -17.17 -2.01
CA VAL A 109 10.42 -17.50 -3.19
C VAL A 109 9.18 -18.33 -2.87
N PRO A 110 9.26 -19.42 -2.09
CA PRO A 110 8.07 -20.22 -1.76
C PRO A 110 7.04 -19.42 -0.96
N LEU A 111 7.46 -18.51 -0.08
CA LEU A 111 6.52 -17.69 0.68
C LEU A 111 5.85 -16.64 -0.18
N LYS A 112 6.57 -16.06 -1.16
CA LYS A 112 5.96 -15.19 -2.15
C LYS A 112 4.88 -15.94 -2.95
N ALA A 113 5.21 -17.08 -3.50
CA ALA A 113 4.28 -17.91 -4.26
C ALA A 113 3.08 -18.32 -3.41
N LEU A 114 3.30 -18.74 -2.16
CA LEU A 114 2.23 -19.08 -1.22
C LEU A 114 1.31 -17.87 -0.94
N PHE A 115 1.89 -16.66 -0.78
CA PHE A 115 1.09 -15.45 -0.65
C PHE A 115 0.25 -15.19 -1.90
N GLU A 116 0.82 -15.31 -3.09
CA GLU A 116 0.11 -15.09 -4.36
C GLU A 116 -1.07 -16.06 -4.55
N VAL A 117 -0.97 -17.28 -4.00
CA VAL A 117 -2.08 -18.25 -4.01
C VAL A 117 -3.18 -17.88 -3.02
N VAL A 118 -2.83 -17.45 -1.80
CA VAL A 118 -3.85 -17.13 -0.77
C VAL A 118 -4.39 -15.72 -0.88
N ALA A 119 -3.70 -14.82 -1.61
CA ALA A 119 -4.16 -13.46 -1.86
C ALA A 119 -5.32 -13.47 -2.85
N GLY A 120 -6.33 -12.64 -2.58
CA GLY A 120 -7.48 -12.51 -3.46
C GLY A 120 -8.67 -11.87 -2.77
N PRO A 121 -9.76 -11.64 -3.51
CA PRO A 121 -11.01 -11.16 -2.95
C PRO A 121 -11.57 -12.15 -1.94
N LEU A 122 -12.02 -11.66 -0.80
CA LEU A 122 -12.61 -12.47 0.27
C LEU A 122 -14.14 -12.38 0.31
N ALA A 123 -14.70 -11.25 -0.15
CA ALA A 123 -16.12 -10.99 -0.05
C ALA A 123 -16.91 -11.60 -1.20
N GLN A 124 -18.14 -12.00 -0.90
CA GLN A 124 -19.19 -12.26 -1.89
C GLN A 124 -19.81 -10.91 -2.37
N PRO A 125 -20.46 -10.87 -3.54
CA PRO A 125 -21.11 -9.65 -4.03
C PRO A 125 -22.15 -9.05 -3.07
N THR A 126 -22.70 -9.88 -2.18
CA THR A 126 -23.71 -9.50 -1.17
C THR A 126 -23.11 -9.06 0.16
N THR A 127 -21.80 -9.21 0.35
CA THR A 127 -21.12 -8.85 1.59
C THR A 127 -21.16 -7.33 1.80
N PRO A 128 -21.68 -6.81 2.92
CA PRO A 128 -21.81 -5.38 3.17
C PRO A 128 -20.49 -4.61 3.03
N GLY A 129 -20.52 -3.47 2.30
CA GLY A 129 -19.39 -2.54 2.18
C GLY A 129 -18.23 -3.02 1.34
N THR A 130 -18.42 -3.99 0.48
CA THR A 130 -17.36 -4.54 -0.37
C THR A 130 -17.55 -4.20 -1.84
N CYS A 131 -18.76 -3.74 -2.21
CA CYS A 131 -19.10 -3.38 -3.57
C CYS A 131 -19.80 -2.03 -3.63
N TYR A 132 -19.50 -1.28 -4.67
CA TYR A 132 -20.30 -0.16 -5.12
C TYR A 132 -21.04 -0.58 -6.38
N ARG A 133 -22.35 -0.73 -6.30
CA ARG A 133 -23.17 -1.35 -7.37
C ARG A 133 -22.61 -2.74 -7.74
N ARG A 134 -22.19 -2.91 -9.00
CA ARG A 134 -21.62 -4.16 -9.52
C ARG A 134 -20.10 -4.27 -9.35
N TRP A 135 -19.44 -3.18 -8.96
CA TRP A 135 -17.98 -3.16 -8.88
C TRP A 135 -17.52 -3.46 -7.46
N ARG A 136 -16.60 -4.40 -7.36
CA ARG A 136 -15.84 -4.63 -6.12
C ARG A 136 -14.97 -3.42 -5.84
N THR A 137 -15.08 -2.87 -4.64
CA THR A 137 -14.26 -1.74 -4.23
C THR A 137 -12.92 -2.21 -3.71
N VAL A 138 -11.85 -1.71 -4.32
CA VAL A 138 -10.47 -1.99 -3.94
C VAL A 138 -9.71 -0.70 -3.74
N ALA A 139 -8.70 -0.70 -2.88
CA ALA A 139 -7.94 0.49 -2.60
C ALA A 139 -6.43 0.24 -2.71
N PHE A 140 -5.70 1.22 -3.26
CA PHE A 140 -4.25 1.29 -3.15
C PHE A 140 -3.85 2.16 -1.97
N ASP A 141 -2.87 1.70 -1.21
CA ASP A 141 -2.17 2.52 -0.23
C ASP A 141 -0.74 2.04 -0.01
N GLY A 142 0.13 2.95 0.37
CA GLY A 142 1.54 2.69 0.63
C GLY A 142 1.92 2.94 2.09
N CYS A 143 2.69 2.03 2.67
CA CYS A 143 3.26 2.17 4.00
C CYS A 143 4.78 2.20 3.94
N SER A 144 5.40 3.37 4.17
CA SER A 144 6.86 3.54 4.24
C SER A 144 7.36 3.51 5.68
N ALA A 145 6.96 2.50 6.47
CA ALA A 145 7.28 2.44 7.89
C ALA A 145 7.59 1.02 8.42
N VAL A 146 7.84 0.06 7.53
CA VAL A 146 8.35 -1.25 7.93
C VAL A 146 9.82 -1.10 8.30
N LYS A 147 10.12 -1.13 9.59
CA LYS A 147 11.48 -0.94 10.11
C LYS A 147 12.29 -2.23 9.98
N VAL A 148 13.53 -2.12 9.53
CA VAL A 148 14.47 -3.23 9.41
C VAL A 148 15.75 -2.98 10.24
N PRO A 149 16.49 -4.04 10.64
CA PRO A 149 17.74 -3.88 11.37
C PRO A 149 18.74 -2.98 10.63
N ASP A 150 19.40 -2.11 11.39
CA ASP A 150 20.38 -1.17 10.86
C ASP A 150 21.74 -1.86 10.71
N CYS A 151 21.93 -2.59 9.62
CA CYS A 151 23.18 -3.23 9.23
C CYS A 151 23.56 -2.87 7.80
N GLU A 152 24.80 -3.14 7.42
CA GLU A 152 25.35 -2.76 6.11
C GLU A 152 24.53 -3.34 4.94
N ARG A 153 24.21 -4.63 4.97
CA ARG A 153 23.44 -5.32 3.90
C ARG A 153 22.05 -4.69 3.70
N ASN A 154 21.37 -4.41 4.79
CA ASN A 154 20.04 -3.80 4.72
C ASN A 154 20.10 -2.34 4.25
N ARG A 155 21.16 -1.60 4.65
CA ARG A 155 21.42 -0.24 4.15
C ARG A 155 21.77 -0.23 2.67
N ALA A 156 22.56 -1.19 2.20
CA ALA A 156 22.92 -1.32 0.79
C ALA A 156 21.68 -1.53 -0.10
N TRP A 157 20.68 -2.30 0.39
CA TRP A 157 19.44 -2.54 -0.35
C TRP A 157 18.43 -1.40 -0.23
N LEU A 158 18.13 -0.96 0.99
CA LEU A 158 17.01 -0.06 1.25
C LEU A 158 17.42 1.41 1.35
N GLY A 159 18.70 1.69 1.46
CA GLY A 159 19.21 3.00 1.82
C GLY A 159 18.89 3.36 3.27
N LYS A 160 19.30 4.56 3.66
CA LYS A 160 18.95 5.17 4.93
C LYS A 160 18.64 6.64 4.71
N VAL A 161 17.58 7.13 5.29
CA VAL A 161 17.17 8.52 5.10
C VAL A 161 18.08 9.43 5.92
N GLN A 162 18.72 10.38 5.25
CA GLN A 162 19.43 11.46 5.90
C GLN A 162 18.42 12.52 6.35
N ALA A 163 18.42 12.85 7.63
CA ALA A 163 17.65 13.92 8.22
C ALA A 163 18.56 15.10 8.57
N ARG A 164 17.98 16.27 8.83
CA ARG A 164 18.73 17.51 9.15
C ARG A 164 19.73 17.34 10.32
N LEU A 165 19.45 16.44 11.24
CA LEU A 165 20.29 16.15 12.43
C LEU A 165 21.08 14.85 12.30
N GLY A 166 21.31 14.36 11.08
CA GLY A 166 22.04 13.10 10.82
C GLY A 166 21.17 12.01 10.20
N TRP A 167 21.67 10.76 10.26
CA TRP A 167 20.96 9.62 9.69
C TRP A 167 19.73 9.23 10.51
N ALA A 168 18.59 9.00 9.86
CA ALA A 168 17.39 8.46 10.49
C ALA A 168 17.65 7.10 11.14
N GLY A 169 16.90 6.76 12.22
CA GLY A 169 17.15 5.62 13.08
C GLY A 169 17.35 4.28 12.40
N TYR A 170 16.30 3.73 11.79
CA TYR A 170 16.33 2.45 11.07
C TYR A 170 16.18 2.66 9.57
N PRO A 171 16.82 1.83 8.72
CA PRO A 171 16.36 1.68 7.35
C PRO A 171 14.90 1.26 7.36
N VAL A 172 14.14 1.65 6.35
CA VAL A 172 12.73 1.31 6.25
C VAL A 172 12.41 0.80 4.87
N MET A 173 11.53 -0.18 4.82
CA MET A 173 10.99 -0.74 3.60
C MET A 173 9.63 -0.15 3.33
N ARG A 174 9.36 0.18 2.07
CA ARG A 174 8.04 0.53 1.60
C ARG A 174 7.26 -0.74 1.30
N LEU A 175 6.03 -0.81 1.79
CA LEU A 175 5.05 -1.81 1.43
C LEU A 175 3.90 -1.11 0.71
N MET A 176 3.56 -1.59 -0.48
CA MET A 176 2.39 -1.21 -1.26
C MET A 176 1.45 -2.40 -1.31
N THR A 177 0.16 -2.17 -1.06
CA THR A 177 -0.84 -3.24 -1.16
C THR A 177 -2.06 -2.77 -1.95
N LEU A 178 -2.68 -3.72 -2.64
CA LEU A 178 -4.02 -3.62 -3.18
C LEU A 178 -4.94 -4.42 -2.26
N CYS A 179 -5.92 -3.76 -1.67
CA CYS A 179 -6.76 -4.30 -0.61
C CYS A 179 -8.23 -4.16 -1.00
N GLU A 180 -9.03 -5.21 -0.80
CA GLU A 180 -10.48 -5.15 -0.86
C GLU A 180 -11.01 -4.31 0.30
N THR A 181 -11.85 -3.31 0.04
CA THR A 181 -12.51 -2.58 1.10
C THR A 181 -13.54 -3.49 1.81
N GLY A 182 -13.92 -3.15 3.02
CA GLY A 182 -14.87 -3.98 3.78
C GLY A 182 -14.23 -5.16 4.48
N THR A 183 -13.73 -6.16 3.79
CA THR A 183 -13.04 -7.32 4.40
C THR A 183 -11.61 -7.01 4.78
N ARG A 184 -10.96 -6.08 4.10
CA ARG A 184 -9.53 -5.76 4.21
C ARG A 184 -8.62 -6.91 3.78
N GLY A 185 -9.13 -7.83 2.97
CA GLY A 185 -8.35 -8.85 2.30
C GLY A 185 -7.37 -8.25 1.30
N LEU A 186 -6.17 -8.81 1.21
CA LEU A 186 -5.16 -8.38 0.26
C LEU A 186 -5.35 -9.11 -1.07
N LEU A 187 -5.42 -8.36 -2.17
CA LEU A 187 -5.38 -8.91 -3.51
C LEU A 187 -3.93 -9.08 -3.97
N GLY A 188 -3.04 -8.25 -3.46
CA GLY A 188 -1.63 -8.30 -3.79
C GLY A 188 -0.80 -7.33 -2.98
N ALA A 189 0.52 -7.55 -3.00
CA ALA A 189 1.49 -6.72 -2.32
C ALA A 189 2.79 -6.61 -3.13
N GLU A 190 3.43 -5.45 -3.03
CA GLU A 190 4.78 -5.17 -3.53
C GLU A 190 5.55 -4.41 -2.46
N PHE A 191 6.84 -4.63 -2.34
CA PHE A 191 7.64 -3.92 -1.36
C PHE A 191 9.11 -3.79 -1.78
N GLY A 192 9.79 -2.82 -1.19
CA GLY A 192 11.19 -2.56 -1.49
C GLY A 192 11.68 -1.22 -0.96
N PRO A 193 12.72 -0.63 -1.58
CA PRO A 193 13.33 0.63 -1.18
C PRO A 193 12.35 1.82 -1.21
N THR A 194 12.56 2.80 -0.35
CA THR A 194 11.70 4.00 -0.28
C THR A 194 12.07 5.10 -1.28
N ASN A 195 13.18 4.96 -2.00
CA ASN A 195 13.59 5.85 -3.08
C ASN A 195 12.77 5.67 -4.37
N GLU A 196 12.11 4.53 -4.53
CA GLU A 196 11.15 4.31 -5.61
C GLU A 196 9.78 4.91 -5.23
N TYR A 197 9.08 5.50 -6.19
CA TYR A 197 7.79 6.16 -5.96
C TYR A 197 6.68 5.15 -5.63
N GLU A 198 5.69 5.58 -4.85
CA GLU A 198 4.51 4.75 -4.50
C GLU A 198 3.73 4.31 -5.73
N THR A 199 3.59 5.18 -6.72
CA THR A 199 2.93 4.90 -8.00
C THR A 199 3.62 3.79 -8.79
N ALA A 200 4.96 3.67 -8.72
CA ALA A 200 5.68 2.61 -9.40
C ALA A 200 5.37 1.21 -8.81
N TYR A 201 5.29 1.11 -7.49
CA TYR A 201 4.85 -0.11 -6.81
C TYR A 201 3.38 -0.45 -7.14
N ALA A 202 2.49 0.55 -7.11
CA ALA A 202 1.08 0.35 -7.42
C ALA A 202 0.87 -0.09 -8.89
N ARG A 203 1.63 0.45 -9.84
CA ARG A 203 1.56 0.03 -11.26
C ARG A 203 1.88 -1.45 -11.46
N ARG A 204 2.80 -2.04 -10.68
CA ARG A 204 3.05 -3.49 -10.73
C ARG A 204 1.84 -4.31 -10.29
N LEU A 205 1.02 -3.76 -9.40
CA LEU A 205 -0.20 -4.42 -8.91
C LEU A 205 -1.40 -4.22 -9.83
N LEU A 206 -1.35 -3.32 -10.83
CA LEU A 206 -2.45 -3.12 -11.78
C LEU A 206 -2.79 -4.39 -12.59
N ARG A 207 -1.86 -5.35 -12.71
CA ARG A 207 -2.13 -6.67 -13.30
C ARG A 207 -3.23 -7.47 -12.58
N LEU A 208 -3.55 -7.10 -11.34
CA LEU A 208 -4.59 -7.71 -10.51
C LEU A 208 -5.93 -6.95 -10.56
N VAL A 209 -5.98 -5.85 -11.31
CA VAL A 209 -7.14 -4.97 -11.41
C VAL A 209 -7.83 -5.21 -12.75
N ASP A 210 -9.15 -5.34 -12.73
CA ASP A 210 -9.96 -5.59 -13.92
C ASP A 210 -11.26 -4.78 -13.94
N ALA A 211 -12.06 -4.96 -15.00
CA ALA A 211 -13.30 -4.23 -15.25
C ALA A 211 -14.43 -4.48 -14.21
N SER A 212 -14.29 -5.52 -13.37
CA SER A 212 -15.24 -5.79 -12.29
C SER A 212 -14.95 -4.94 -11.04
N MET A 213 -13.89 -4.14 -11.05
CA MET A 213 -13.39 -3.42 -9.89
C MET A 213 -13.59 -1.91 -9.99
N LEU A 214 -13.69 -1.27 -8.82
CA LEU A 214 -13.65 0.17 -8.63
C LEU A 214 -12.51 0.52 -7.68
N VAL A 215 -11.52 1.23 -8.21
CA VAL A 215 -10.27 1.57 -7.51
C VAL A 215 -10.44 2.86 -6.71
N LEU A 216 -10.13 2.81 -5.42
CA LEU A 216 -10.01 3.98 -4.54
C LEU A 216 -8.53 4.27 -4.30
N ALA A 217 -8.10 5.51 -4.49
CA ALA A 217 -6.73 5.89 -4.19
C ALA A 217 -6.64 7.34 -3.68
N ASP A 218 -5.59 7.60 -2.90
CA ASP A 218 -5.39 8.94 -2.36
C ASP A 218 -4.67 9.87 -3.36
N ARG A 219 -4.46 11.12 -2.96
CA ARG A 219 -3.80 12.14 -3.80
C ARG A 219 -2.33 11.82 -4.13
N GLY A 220 -1.73 10.83 -3.50
CA GLY A 220 -0.38 10.34 -3.83
C GLY A 220 -0.35 9.66 -5.21
N PHE A 221 -1.50 9.21 -5.67
CA PHE A 221 -1.70 8.56 -6.97
C PHE A 221 -2.22 9.49 -8.06
N ASP A 222 -2.25 10.81 -7.82
CA ASP A 222 -2.64 11.83 -8.80
C ASP A 222 -1.50 12.07 -9.82
N ALA A 223 -1.25 11.08 -10.66
CA ALA A 223 -0.30 11.11 -11.77
C ALA A 223 -1.00 10.66 -13.06
N ASP A 224 -0.81 11.40 -14.16
CA ASP A 224 -1.52 11.14 -15.42
C ASP A 224 -1.28 9.72 -15.94
N ASP A 225 -0.04 9.23 -15.82
CA ASP A 225 0.32 7.87 -16.21
C ASP A 225 -0.43 6.82 -15.38
N PHE A 226 -0.50 7.00 -14.06
CA PHE A 226 -1.21 6.06 -13.18
C PHE A 226 -2.72 6.05 -13.44
N LEU A 227 -3.32 7.22 -13.67
CA LEU A 227 -4.74 7.32 -14.03
C LEU A 227 -5.03 6.61 -15.36
N SER A 228 -4.16 6.82 -16.35
CA SER A 228 -4.27 6.19 -17.68
C SER A 228 -4.10 4.68 -17.60
N ASP A 229 -3.09 4.19 -16.89
CA ASP A 229 -2.84 2.76 -16.71
C ASP A 229 -3.98 2.09 -15.94
N THR A 230 -4.52 2.76 -14.91
CA THR A 230 -5.68 2.25 -14.16
C THR A 230 -6.92 2.16 -15.05
N ALA A 231 -7.18 3.17 -15.87
CA ALA A 231 -8.29 3.14 -16.83
C ALA A 231 -8.11 2.05 -17.90
N ALA A 232 -6.88 1.80 -18.33
CA ALA A 232 -6.55 0.77 -19.33
C ALA A 232 -6.86 -0.65 -18.85
N THR A 233 -6.93 -0.91 -17.53
CA THR A 233 -7.39 -2.20 -16.98
C THR A 233 -8.88 -2.45 -17.19
N GLY A 234 -9.64 -1.44 -17.60
CA GLY A 234 -11.11 -1.48 -17.68
C GLY A 234 -11.81 -1.17 -16.34
N ALA A 235 -11.08 -1.06 -15.24
CA ALA A 235 -11.65 -0.73 -13.95
C ALA A 235 -12.18 0.71 -13.90
N GLN A 236 -13.20 0.92 -13.06
CA GLN A 236 -13.59 2.25 -12.66
C GLN A 236 -12.69 2.76 -11.54
N PHE A 237 -12.60 4.08 -11.37
CA PHE A 237 -11.87 4.62 -10.23
C PHE A 237 -12.53 5.86 -9.62
N VAL A 238 -12.25 6.08 -8.34
CA VAL A 238 -12.54 7.28 -7.56
C VAL A 238 -11.27 7.67 -6.83
N ILE A 239 -10.55 8.64 -7.36
CA ILE A 239 -9.21 9.03 -6.88
C ILE A 239 -9.21 10.49 -6.45
N ARG A 240 -8.64 10.76 -5.26
CA ARG A 240 -8.45 12.14 -4.81
C ARG A 240 -7.31 12.77 -5.58
N ILE A 241 -7.59 13.92 -6.21
CA ILE A 241 -6.59 14.70 -6.91
C ILE A 241 -6.18 15.93 -6.10
N THR A 242 -5.00 16.48 -6.42
CA THR A 242 -4.46 17.62 -5.70
C THR A 242 -5.24 18.89 -5.97
N ALA A 243 -5.44 19.74 -4.95
CA ALA A 243 -6.10 21.04 -5.11
C ALA A 243 -5.35 22.00 -6.05
N ARG A 244 -4.06 21.74 -6.30
CA ARG A 244 -3.23 22.53 -7.22
C ARG A 244 -3.53 22.23 -8.69
N ARG A 245 -4.06 21.04 -8.99
CA ARG A 245 -4.45 20.68 -10.35
C ARG A 245 -5.60 21.56 -10.82
N ARG A 246 -5.48 22.14 -11.99
CA ARG A 246 -6.47 23.02 -12.63
C ARG A 246 -7.00 22.35 -13.89
N PRO A 247 -7.86 21.34 -13.78
CA PRO A 247 -8.42 20.69 -14.95
C PRO A 247 -9.33 21.64 -15.72
N ALA A 248 -9.30 21.56 -17.06
CA ALA A 248 -10.20 22.35 -17.90
C ALA A 248 -11.65 21.88 -17.68
N ILE A 249 -12.57 22.81 -17.50
CA ILE A 249 -14.00 22.52 -17.38
C ILE A 249 -14.57 22.39 -18.79
N LEU A 250 -14.98 21.18 -19.16
CA LEU A 250 -15.62 20.92 -20.46
C LEU A 250 -17.14 21.11 -20.40
N ALA A 251 -17.75 20.71 -19.30
CA ALA A 251 -19.18 20.89 -19.03
C ALA A 251 -19.43 20.81 -17.53
N VAL A 252 -20.29 21.67 -17.01
CA VAL A 252 -20.79 21.61 -15.64
C VAL A 252 -22.05 20.74 -15.63
N LEU A 253 -22.15 19.83 -14.67
CA LEU A 253 -23.28 18.93 -14.50
C LEU A 253 -24.29 19.51 -13.49
N PRO A 254 -25.57 19.10 -13.55
CA PRO A 254 -26.62 19.63 -12.68
C PRO A 254 -26.36 19.48 -11.17
N ASP A 255 -25.58 18.49 -10.77
CA ASP A 255 -25.18 18.28 -9.38
C ASP A 255 -23.96 19.11 -8.93
N GLY A 256 -23.49 20.06 -9.75
CA GLY A 256 -22.34 20.93 -9.46
C GLY A 256 -20.98 20.29 -9.74
N SER A 257 -20.91 19.00 -10.06
CA SER A 257 -19.68 18.39 -10.58
C SER A 257 -19.41 18.81 -12.02
N TYR A 258 -18.25 18.53 -12.59
CA TYR A 258 -17.93 18.91 -13.96
C TYR A 258 -17.12 17.86 -14.70
N LEU A 259 -17.30 17.81 -16.00
CA LEU A 259 -16.51 16.98 -16.89
C LEU A 259 -15.20 17.69 -17.26
N THR A 260 -14.16 16.89 -17.36
CA THR A 260 -12.82 17.35 -17.74
C THR A 260 -12.13 16.33 -18.63
N ARG A 261 -10.95 16.68 -19.12
CA ARG A 261 -10.00 15.77 -19.78
C ARG A 261 -8.65 15.87 -19.10
N MET A 262 -8.09 14.72 -18.75
CA MET A 262 -6.72 14.59 -18.24
C MET A 262 -5.97 13.62 -19.18
N GLY A 263 -5.00 14.15 -19.94
CA GLY A 263 -4.44 13.39 -21.06
C GLY A 263 -5.53 13.00 -22.08
N THR A 264 -5.66 11.72 -22.37
CA THR A 264 -6.70 11.15 -23.24
C THR A 264 -7.99 10.81 -22.48
N LEU A 265 -7.96 10.77 -21.15
CA LEU A 265 -9.08 10.33 -20.32
C LEU A 265 -10.13 11.43 -20.18
N LYS A 266 -11.40 11.09 -20.44
CA LYS A 266 -12.55 11.89 -20.04
C LYS A 266 -12.94 11.52 -18.62
N LEU A 267 -12.94 12.48 -17.72
CA LEU A 267 -13.19 12.29 -16.30
C LEU A 267 -14.25 13.26 -15.79
N ARG A 268 -14.87 12.87 -14.70
CA ARG A 268 -15.75 13.75 -13.91
C ARG A 268 -15.00 14.16 -12.65
N VAL A 269 -15.02 15.44 -12.33
CA VAL A 269 -14.43 16.00 -11.10
C VAL A 269 -15.54 16.46 -10.17
N ILE A 270 -15.40 16.07 -8.91
CA ILE A 270 -16.31 16.40 -7.82
C ILE A 270 -15.52 17.19 -6.79
N ASP A 271 -15.86 18.45 -6.59
CA ASP A 271 -15.35 19.28 -5.51
C ASP A 271 -16.35 19.25 -4.36
N SER A 272 -15.96 18.74 -3.19
CA SER A 272 -16.83 18.60 -2.03
C SER A 272 -16.17 19.00 -0.72
N THR A 273 -16.98 19.45 0.22
CA THR A 273 -16.61 19.59 1.63
C THR A 273 -17.28 18.46 2.39
N ILE A 274 -16.49 17.64 3.05
CA ILE A 274 -16.97 16.55 3.88
C ILE A 274 -16.95 17.01 5.33
N THR A 275 -18.11 17.02 5.95
CA THR A 275 -18.29 17.33 7.37
C THR A 275 -18.59 16.04 8.11
N MET A 276 -17.77 15.75 9.12
CA MET A 276 -17.86 14.55 9.93
C MET A 276 -18.10 14.95 11.37
N THR A 277 -19.14 14.42 11.99
CA THR A 277 -19.37 14.59 13.44
C THR A 277 -18.94 13.31 14.15
N THR A 278 -18.07 13.43 15.13
CA THR A 278 -17.61 12.29 15.95
C THR A 278 -18.62 11.92 17.01
N ALA A 279 -18.50 10.72 17.59
CA ALA A 279 -19.32 10.30 18.73
C ALA A 279 -19.17 11.20 19.97
N THR A 280 -18.13 12.03 20.03
CA THR A 280 -17.90 13.03 21.07
C THR A 280 -18.46 14.41 20.73
N GLY A 281 -19.16 14.56 19.60
CA GLY A 281 -19.74 15.83 19.14
C GLY A 281 -18.75 16.76 18.42
N GLU A 282 -17.46 16.38 18.28
CA GLU A 282 -16.49 17.19 17.54
C GLU A 282 -16.79 17.13 16.05
N THR A 283 -16.80 18.29 15.40
CA THR A 283 -17.02 18.41 13.96
C THR A 283 -15.69 18.62 13.24
N LEU A 284 -15.43 17.78 12.24
CA LEU A 284 -14.26 17.85 11.37
C LEU A 284 -14.71 18.14 9.95
N CYS A 285 -14.07 19.12 9.29
CA CYS A 285 -14.34 19.47 7.91
C CYS A 285 -13.10 19.22 7.06
N GLU A 286 -13.26 18.48 5.95
CA GLU A 286 -12.21 18.27 4.96
C GLU A 286 -12.69 18.60 3.55
N GLN A 287 -11.81 19.16 2.74
CA GLN A 287 -12.08 19.42 1.33
C GLN A 287 -11.53 18.28 0.48
N TYR A 288 -12.40 17.69 -0.34
CA TYR A 288 -12.05 16.65 -1.30
C TYR A 288 -12.27 17.17 -2.71
N ARG A 289 -11.28 16.93 -3.56
CA ARG A 289 -11.40 17.00 -5.01
C ARG A 289 -11.17 15.60 -5.53
N ILE A 290 -12.20 15.02 -6.11
CA ILE A 290 -12.21 13.63 -6.58
C ILE A 290 -12.30 13.65 -8.09
N ALA A 291 -11.47 12.85 -8.77
CA ALA A 291 -11.62 12.52 -10.19
C ALA A 291 -12.13 11.08 -10.33
N THR A 292 -13.06 10.87 -11.24
CA THR A 292 -13.66 9.55 -11.48
C THR A 292 -13.97 9.30 -12.95
N THR A 293 -13.93 8.04 -13.34
CA THR A 293 -14.42 7.54 -14.64
C THR A 293 -15.93 7.38 -14.68
N LEU A 294 -16.65 7.46 -13.54
CA LEU A 294 -18.10 7.41 -13.45
C LEU A 294 -18.70 8.76 -13.86
N LEU A 295 -19.03 8.89 -15.13
CA LEU A 295 -19.39 10.19 -15.74
C LEU A 295 -20.87 10.57 -15.55
N ASP A 296 -21.76 9.60 -15.36
CA ASP A 296 -23.19 9.84 -15.24
C ASP A 296 -23.59 10.23 -13.82
N HIS A 297 -23.84 11.51 -13.60
CA HIS A 297 -24.21 12.07 -12.30
C HIS A 297 -25.56 11.57 -11.75
N ARG A 298 -26.46 11.11 -12.63
CA ARG A 298 -27.78 10.57 -12.22
C ARG A 298 -27.63 9.16 -11.67
N ARG A 299 -26.80 8.35 -12.32
CA ARG A 299 -26.49 7.00 -11.86
C ARG A 299 -25.57 7.00 -10.66
N ASP A 300 -24.57 7.86 -10.66
CA ASP A 300 -23.52 7.92 -9.65
C ASP A 300 -23.48 9.31 -9.01
N PRO A 301 -24.41 9.61 -8.06
CA PRO A 301 -24.49 10.91 -7.41
C PRO A 301 -23.18 11.29 -6.74
N ALA A 302 -22.80 12.56 -6.81
CA ALA A 302 -21.53 13.04 -6.25
C ALA A 302 -21.42 12.83 -4.73
N GLU A 303 -22.54 12.90 -4.01
CA GLU A 303 -22.60 12.59 -2.56
C GLU A 303 -22.26 11.13 -2.28
N ALA A 304 -22.82 10.20 -3.07
CA ALA A 304 -22.53 8.77 -2.92
C ALA A 304 -21.05 8.46 -3.18
N LEU A 305 -20.44 9.09 -4.20
CA LEU A 305 -19.01 8.92 -4.49
C LEU A 305 -18.11 9.58 -3.43
N GLY A 306 -18.54 10.69 -2.84
CA GLY A 306 -17.86 11.31 -1.71
C GLY A 306 -17.87 10.41 -0.46
N GLY A 307 -19.02 9.80 -0.15
CA GLY A 307 -19.15 8.81 0.92
C GLY A 307 -18.31 7.56 0.67
N LEU A 308 -18.39 7.01 -0.56
CA LEU A 308 -17.59 5.86 -0.97
C LEU A 308 -16.08 6.12 -0.85
N TYR A 309 -15.62 7.29 -1.27
CA TYR A 309 -14.21 7.63 -1.14
C TYR A 309 -13.73 7.62 0.31
N HIS A 310 -14.61 7.92 1.27
CA HIS A 310 -14.29 7.83 2.68
C HIS A 310 -13.96 6.39 3.12
N GLU A 311 -14.51 5.37 2.47
CA GLU A 311 -14.21 3.95 2.76
C GLU A 311 -12.74 3.57 2.47
N ARG A 312 -11.99 4.37 1.72
CA ARG A 312 -10.55 4.20 1.57
C ARG A 312 -9.80 4.11 2.93
N TRP A 313 -10.36 4.68 4.00
CA TRP A 313 -9.83 4.55 5.38
C TRP A 313 -9.75 3.11 5.89
N GLU A 314 -10.46 2.18 5.25
CA GLU A 314 -10.37 0.76 5.54
C GLU A 314 -8.93 0.23 5.37
N HIS A 315 -8.19 0.76 4.40
CA HIS A 315 -6.80 0.41 4.14
C HIS A 315 -5.86 0.80 5.30
N GLU A 316 -6.08 1.98 5.90
CA GLU A 316 -5.30 2.38 7.09
C GLU A 316 -5.51 1.40 8.25
N SER A 317 -6.72 0.84 8.38
CA SER A 317 -7.01 -0.20 9.36
C SER A 317 -6.31 -1.52 9.05
N ALA A 318 -6.14 -1.88 7.77
CA ALA A 318 -5.35 -3.04 7.36
C ALA A 318 -3.88 -2.87 7.77
N TYR A 319 -3.29 -1.73 7.50
CA TYR A 319 -1.91 -1.44 7.94
C TYR A 319 -1.76 -1.34 9.45
N TYR A 320 -2.77 -0.85 10.16
CA TYR A 320 -2.76 -0.86 11.62
C TYR A 320 -2.69 -2.31 12.15
N ALA A 321 -3.51 -3.21 11.59
CA ALA A 321 -3.52 -4.62 11.96
C ALA A 321 -2.16 -5.29 11.65
N LEU A 322 -1.59 -5.06 10.48
CA LEU A 322 -0.28 -5.60 10.11
C LEU A 322 0.84 -5.09 11.03
N ARG A 323 0.94 -3.78 11.23
CA ARG A 323 2.09 -3.16 11.90
C ARG A 323 2.00 -3.17 13.41
N HIS A 324 0.80 -2.94 13.95
CA HIS A 324 0.62 -2.73 15.39
C HIS A 324 0.00 -3.94 16.08
N THR A 325 -0.94 -4.63 15.45
CA THR A 325 -1.55 -5.80 16.07
C THR A 325 -0.70 -7.06 15.82
N LEU A 326 -0.29 -7.34 14.58
CA LEU A 326 0.50 -8.52 14.27
C LEU A 326 1.99 -8.33 14.64
N GLN A 327 2.63 -7.25 14.15
CA GLN A 327 4.08 -7.00 14.33
C GLN A 327 4.42 -6.21 15.60
N HIS A 328 3.46 -5.70 16.37
CA HIS A 328 3.66 -4.90 17.60
C HIS A 328 4.53 -3.66 17.39
N GLY A 329 4.65 -3.14 16.17
CA GLY A 329 5.54 -2.02 15.83
C GLY A 329 7.04 -2.33 15.94
N LEU A 330 7.41 -3.60 16.11
CA LEU A 330 8.80 -4.07 16.24
C LEU A 330 9.56 -3.93 14.92
N VAL A 331 10.87 -3.93 15.04
CA VAL A 331 11.80 -4.03 13.90
C VAL A 331 11.83 -5.48 13.42
N LEU A 332 11.88 -5.73 12.12
CA LEU A 332 12.08 -7.07 11.57
C LEU A 332 13.39 -7.68 12.08
N ARG A 333 13.56 -8.98 11.97
CA ARG A 333 14.69 -9.70 12.61
C ARG A 333 15.90 -9.84 11.72
N SER A 334 15.66 -9.99 10.40
CA SER A 334 16.71 -10.41 9.47
C SER A 334 17.68 -9.28 9.12
N GLN A 335 18.96 -9.66 9.04
CA GLN A 335 20.06 -8.75 8.72
C GLN A 335 20.51 -8.86 7.26
N ASP A 336 19.67 -9.42 6.41
CA ASP A 336 19.90 -9.56 4.97
C ASP A 336 18.57 -9.43 4.19
N PRO A 337 18.62 -9.00 2.92
CA PRO A 337 17.43 -8.79 2.10
C PRO A 337 16.53 -10.02 1.98
N ALA A 338 17.09 -11.19 1.68
CA ALA A 338 16.31 -12.41 1.48
C ALA A 338 15.54 -12.83 2.75
N GLY A 339 16.16 -12.67 3.92
CA GLY A 339 15.50 -12.91 5.20
C GLY A 339 14.39 -11.89 5.49
N LEU A 340 14.58 -10.61 5.11
CA LEU A 340 13.54 -9.57 5.25
C LEU A 340 12.34 -9.84 4.34
N GLU A 341 12.58 -10.20 3.09
CA GLU A 341 11.52 -10.61 2.15
C GLU A 341 10.74 -11.78 2.71
N GLN A 342 11.44 -12.82 3.20
CA GLN A 342 10.84 -14.00 3.81
C GLN A 342 9.93 -13.62 4.99
N GLU A 343 10.39 -12.75 5.90
CA GLU A 343 9.61 -12.29 7.04
C GLU A 343 8.36 -11.51 6.62
N LEU A 344 8.50 -10.64 5.62
CA LEU A 344 7.37 -9.82 5.20
C LEU A 344 6.32 -10.66 4.46
N TRP A 345 6.73 -11.56 3.57
CA TRP A 345 5.79 -12.48 2.93
C TRP A 345 5.05 -13.34 3.96
N ALA A 346 5.76 -13.86 4.96
CA ALA A 346 5.13 -14.63 6.04
C ALA A 346 4.10 -13.81 6.84
N GLN A 347 4.39 -12.54 7.11
CA GLN A 347 3.43 -11.64 7.77
C GLN A 347 2.19 -11.39 6.91
N LEU A 348 2.37 -11.19 5.61
CA LEU A 348 1.27 -10.99 4.67
C LEU A 348 0.41 -12.24 4.53
N ILE A 349 1.01 -13.45 4.51
CA ILE A 349 0.29 -14.73 4.52
C ILE A 349 -0.54 -14.86 5.80
N VAL A 350 0.08 -14.70 6.98
CA VAL A 350 -0.63 -14.81 8.26
C VAL A 350 -1.77 -13.78 8.35
N TYR A 351 -1.52 -12.57 7.91
CA TYR A 351 -2.56 -11.55 7.85
C TYR A 351 -3.72 -12.00 6.95
N GLN A 352 -3.43 -12.46 5.74
CA GLN A 352 -4.43 -12.86 4.76
C GLN A 352 -5.28 -14.03 5.24
N ILE A 353 -4.68 -15.11 5.74
CA ILE A 353 -5.42 -16.28 6.21
C ILE A 353 -6.28 -15.97 7.44
N LEU A 354 -5.83 -15.06 8.32
CA LEU A 354 -6.66 -14.58 9.42
C LEU A 354 -7.85 -13.77 8.88
N ARG A 355 -7.66 -12.94 7.85
CA ARG A 355 -8.75 -12.21 7.19
C ARG A 355 -9.73 -13.15 6.51
N THR A 356 -9.24 -14.22 5.88
CA THR A 356 -10.09 -15.24 5.28
C THR A 356 -10.95 -15.92 6.35
N ALA A 357 -10.34 -16.36 7.47
CA ALA A 357 -11.09 -16.95 8.58
C ALA A 357 -12.15 -16.02 9.17
N MET A 358 -11.86 -14.71 9.24
CA MET A 358 -12.82 -13.70 9.69
C MET A 358 -13.95 -13.48 8.68
N ALA A 359 -13.65 -13.47 7.38
CA ALA A 359 -14.63 -13.31 6.31
C ALA A 359 -15.58 -14.51 6.28
N ASP A 360 -15.06 -15.72 6.27
CA ASP A 360 -15.85 -16.98 6.33
C ASP A 360 -16.78 -17.00 7.53
N ALA A 361 -16.28 -16.57 8.70
CA ALA A 361 -17.09 -16.51 9.92
C ALA A 361 -18.25 -15.52 9.76
N VAL A 362 -18.00 -14.33 9.25
CA VAL A 362 -19.03 -13.30 9.06
C VAL A 362 -20.03 -13.74 7.99
N GLU A 363 -19.59 -14.32 6.89
CA GLU A 363 -20.46 -14.80 5.80
C GLU A 363 -21.36 -15.96 6.23
N SER A 364 -20.94 -16.76 7.25
CA SER A 364 -21.82 -17.79 7.83
C SER A 364 -23.08 -17.22 8.50
N ARG A 365 -23.12 -15.89 8.74
CA ARG A 365 -24.27 -15.18 9.33
C ARG A 365 -24.68 -13.98 8.48
N PRO A 366 -25.71 -14.13 7.62
CA PRO A 366 -26.14 -13.06 6.72
C PRO A 366 -26.39 -11.71 7.43
N GLY A 367 -26.00 -10.61 6.78
CA GLY A 367 -26.23 -9.26 7.26
C GLY A 367 -25.21 -8.72 8.27
N ILE A 368 -24.21 -9.49 8.66
CA ILE A 368 -23.12 -8.99 9.50
C ILE A 368 -22.09 -8.29 8.63
N ASP A 369 -21.78 -7.04 8.98
CA ASP A 369 -20.71 -6.28 8.33
C ASP A 369 -19.33 -6.83 8.74
N PRO A 370 -18.44 -7.19 7.79
CA PRO A 370 -17.08 -7.67 8.08
C PRO A 370 -16.25 -6.72 8.95
N ASP A 371 -16.55 -5.41 8.94
CA ASP A 371 -15.87 -4.44 9.82
C ASP A 371 -16.07 -4.72 11.31
N ARG A 372 -17.10 -5.48 11.67
CA ARG A 372 -17.37 -5.86 13.04
C ARG A 372 -16.48 -7.01 13.55
N ALA A 373 -15.85 -7.75 12.65
CA ALA A 373 -14.92 -8.80 13.03
C ALA A 373 -13.62 -8.21 13.62
N SER A 374 -13.18 -8.73 14.76
CA SER A 374 -11.98 -8.27 15.47
C SER A 374 -10.74 -9.05 15.02
N PHE A 375 -9.78 -8.37 14.39
CA PHE A 375 -8.50 -8.98 14.02
C PHE A 375 -7.69 -9.42 15.25
N THR A 376 -7.79 -8.71 16.37
CA THR A 376 -7.11 -9.08 17.61
C THR A 376 -7.64 -10.40 18.15
N ILE A 377 -8.96 -10.60 18.16
CA ILE A 377 -9.57 -11.87 18.61
C ILE A 377 -9.12 -13.02 17.70
N ALA A 378 -9.15 -12.82 16.38
CA ALA A 378 -8.70 -13.85 15.45
C ALA A 378 -7.23 -14.23 15.68
N LEU A 379 -6.35 -13.23 15.84
CA LEU A 379 -4.92 -13.44 16.06
C LEU A 379 -4.64 -14.15 17.39
N GLU A 380 -5.24 -13.72 18.50
CA GLU A 380 -5.02 -14.35 19.81
C GLU A 380 -5.56 -15.78 19.83
N THR A 381 -6.75 -16.01 19.24
CA THR A 381 -7.27 -17.38 19.11
C THR A 381 -6.35 -18.27 18.29
N ALA A 382 -5.78 -17.77 17.19
CA ALA A 382 -4.80 -18.52 16.40
C ALA A 382 -3.52 -18.84 17.18
N ARG A 383 -3.02 -17.90 17.99
CA ARG A 383 -1.88 -18.10 18.89
C ARG A 383 -2.16 -19.16 19.94
N ASP A 384 -3.31 -19.09 20.58
CA ASP A 384 -3.73 -20.06 21.59
C ASP A 384 -3.85 -21.48 21.00
N GLN A 385 -4.46 -21.60 19.82
CA GLN A 385 -4.58 -22.89 19.15
C GLN A 385 -3.24 -23.51 18.80
N LEU A 386 -2.29 -22.73 18.34
CA LEU A 386 -0.95 -23.22 18.02
C LEU A 386 -0.27 -23.86 19.23
N VAL A 387 -0.55 -23.33 20.43
CA VAL A 387 0.00 -23.83 21.69
C VAL A 387 -0.80 -25.01 22.24
N LEU A 388 -2.14 -24.97 22.08
CA LEU A 388 -3.05 -25.93 22.69
C LEU A 388 -3.35 -27.16 21.83
N THR A 389 -3.00 -27.15 20.53
CA THR A 389 -3.24 -28.30 19.65
C THR A 389 -2.28 -29.44 20.02
N GLY A 390 -2.52 -30.00 21.17
CA GLY A 390 -1.93 -31.22 21.64
C GLY A 390 -2.66 -32.45 21.08
N ALA A 391 -2.13 -33.61 21.41
CA ALA A 391 -2.41 -34.93 20.92
C ALA A 391 -3.88 -35.35 20.69
N ASP A 392 -4.83 -34.61 21.18
CA ASP A 392 -6.27 -34.90 21.05
C ASP A 392 -6.93 -33.97 20.01
N GLY A 393 -6.50 -34.12 18.75
CA GLY A 393 -7.09 -33.40 17.60
C GLY A 393 -8.60 -33.66 17.37
N GLN A 394 -9.32 -34.14 18.37
CA GLN A 394 -10.78 -34.25 18.38
C GLN A 394 -11.39 -32.92 18.88
N LEU A 395 -11.74 -32.06 17.92
CA LEU A 395 -12.75 -31.04 18.12
C LEU A 395 -14.10 -31.73 18.24
N ALA A 396 -14.47 -32.17 19.44
CA ALA A 396 -15.81 -32.62 19.71
C ALA A 396 -16.81 -31.48 19.47
N GLY A 397 -17.69 -31.63 18.47
CA GLY A 397 -19.01 -31.00 18.46
C GLY A 397 -19.10 -29.49 18.20
N GLN A 398 -18.10 -28.84 17.63
CA GLN A 398 -18.23 -27.42 17.24
C GLN A 398 -18.32 -27.24 15.73
N ASP A 399 -19.09 -26.22 15.30
CA ASP A 399 -19.31 -25.87 13.90
C ASP A 399 -18.06 -26.03 13.05
N VAL A 400 -18.00 -27.13 12.31
CA VAL A 400 -16.87 -27.49 11.44
C VAL A 400 -16.67 -26.42 10.35
N LEU A 401 -17.71 -25.63 10.08
CA LEU A 401 -17.72 -24.65 9.00
C LEU A 401 -16.78 -23.46 9.26
N VAL A 402 -16.78 -22.89 10.45
CA VAL A 402 -16.05 -21.64 10.77
C VAL A 402 -14.83 -21.85 11.68
N GLY A 403 -14.66 -23.02 12.28
CA GLY A 403 -13.57 -23.34 13.19
C GLY A 403 -13.58 -22.53 14.50
N ARG A 404 -12.54 -22.69 15.32
CA ARG A 404 -12.41 -21.99 16.61
C ARG A 404 -12.18 -20.48 16.43
N ILE A 405 -11.37 -20.10 15.44
CA ILE A 405 -11.09 -18.69 15.13
C ILE A 405 -12.40 -17.99 14.75
N GLY A 406 -13.17 -18.56 13.83
CA GLY A 406 -14.44 -18.00 13.40
C GLY A 406 -15.46 -17.93 14.54
N THR A 407 -15.57 -18.98 15.34
CA THR A 407 -16.45 -19.00 16.52
C THR A 407 -16.10 -17.91 17.52
N ALA A 408 -14.80 -17.70 17.81
CA ALA A 408 -14.36 -16.64 18.72
C ALA A 408 -14.66 -15.25 18.16
N VAL A 409 -14.43 -15.05 16.84
CA VAL A 409 -14.76 -13.80 16.15
C VAL A 409 -16.25 -13.47 16.22
N LEU A 410 -17.12 -14.48 15.98
CA LEU A 410 -18.58 -14.29 16.04
C LEU A 410 -19.10 -14.02 17.46
N LYS A 411 -18.46 -14.57 18.49
CA LYS A 411 -18.78 -14.27 19.90
C LYS A 411 -18.35 -12.87 20.30
N GLY A 412 -17.26 -12.34 19.71
CA GLY A 412 -16.64 -11.07 20.05
C GLY A 412 -16.84 -9.98 18.98
N LEU A 413 -17.98 -9.95 18.28
CA LEU A 413 -18.25 -8.93 17.28
C LEU A 413 -18.22 -7.52 17.87
N LEU A 414 -17.47 -6.64 17.21
CA LEU A 414 -17.41 -5.22 17.56
C LEU A 414 -18.75 -4.52 17.22
N PRO A 415 -19.09 -3.43 17.92
CA PRO A 415 -20.23 -2.61 17.54
C PRO A 415 -20.03 -2.04 16.11
N PRO A 416 -21.12 -1.67 15.41
CA PRO A 416 -21.03 -1.03 14.09
C PRO A 416 -20.13 0.21 14.13
N ARG A 417 -19.13 0.28 13.25
CA ARG A 417 -18.09 1.31 13.28
C ARG A 417 -17.46 1.65 11.93
N ARG A 418 -18.10 1.30 10.81
CA ARG A 418 -17.56 1.49 9.47
C ARG A 418 -17.15 2.95 9.21
N LEU A 419 -18.01 3.90 9.61
CA LEU A 419 -17.67 5.31 9.52
C LEU A 419 -16.78 5.70 10.71
N ARG A 420 -15.52 6.02 10.41
CA ARG A 420 -14.53 6.46 11.38
C ARG A 420 -13.52 7.41 10.74
N THR A 421 -12.91 8.23 11.57
CA THR A 421 -11.80 9.10 11.18
C THR A 421 -10.68 9.01 12.20
N SER A 422 -9.45 9.22 11.77
CA SER A 422 -8.33 9.44 12.67
C SER A 422 -7.62 10.73 12.31
N ALA A 423 -7.24 11.50 13.32
CA ALA A 423 -6.45 12.69 13.09
C ALA A 423 -5.11 12.29 12.45
N ARG A 424 -4.76 12.87 11.31
CA ARG A 424 -3.44 12.65 10.69
C ARG A 424 -2.36 13.08 11.66
N ALA A 425 -1.54 12.14 12.09
CA ALA A 425 -0.30 12.51 12.73
C ALA A 425 0.57 13.25 11.71
N VAL A 426 1.07 14.41 12.06
CA VAL A 426 2.18 15.02 11.34
C VAL A 426 3.29 13.98 11.34
N LYS A 427 3.76 13.55 10.16
CA LYS A 427 4.82 12.54 10.02
C LYS A 427 5.99 12.94 10.93
N ALA A 428 6.14 12.23 12.04
CA ALA A 428 7.32 12.38 12.89
C ALA A 428 8.55 12.00 12.05
N GLY A 429 9.66 12.70 12.25
CA GLY A 429 10.93 12.31 11.64
C GLY A 429 11.20 10.83 11.90
N ARG A 430 11.85 10.14 10.97
CA ARG A 430 12.19 8.71 11.04
C ARG A 430 13.32 8.46 12.03
N THR A 431 13.21 8.95 13.27
CA THR A 431 14.24 8.87 14.30
C THR A 431 14.03 7.65 15.20
N ARG A 432 15.11 7.16 15.82
CA ARG A 432 15.06 6.08 16.82
C ARG A 432 14.22 6.47 18.05
N TYR A 433 14.21 7.76 18.36
CA TYR A 433 13.56 8.30 19.55
C TYR A 433 12.32 9.09 19.15
N PRO A 434 11.24 9.03 19.91
CA PRO A 434 10.10 9.90 19.69
C PRO A 434 10.54 11.34 19.97
N THR A 435 10.68 12.12 18.89
CA THR A 435 11.06 13.54 18.95
C THR A 435 9.89 14.45 19.25
N LYS A 436 8.69 13.90 19.40
CA LYS A 436 7.47 14.66 19.67
C LYS A 436 6.86 14.27 21.01
N PRO A 437 6.31 15.25 21.75
CA PRO A 437 5.54 14.99 22.97
C PRO A 437 4.42 13.97 22.73
N ALA A 438 4.04 13.26 23.79
CA ALA A 438 2.96 12.26 23.75
C ALA A 438 1.63 12.85 23.24
N GLU A 439 1.38 14.12 23.47
CA GLU A 439 0.22 14.88 23.02
C GLU A 439 0.10 15.00 21.48
N LEU A 440 1.22 14.91 20.77
CA LEU A 440 1.27 14.93 19.31
C LEU A 440 1.26 13.53 18.69
N ARG A 441 1.09 12.46 19.48
CA ARG A 441 0.89 11.10 18.96
C ARG A 441 -0.45 11.03 18.22
N PRO A 442 -0.57 10.15 17.19
CA PRO A 442 -1.84 9.98 16.50
C PRO A 442 -2.93 9.65 17.53
N ARG A 443 -3.97 10.45 17.54
CA ARG A 443 -5.16 10.15 18.33
C ARG A 443 -5.76 8.86 17.79
N GLN A 444 -6.37 8.08 18.67
CA GLN A 444 -7.08 6.86 18.27
C GLN A 444 -8.16 7.18 17.23
N SER A 445 -8.40 6.24 16.33
CA SER A 445 -9.51 6.31 15.39
C SER A 445 -10.82 6.60 16.14
N ARG A 446 -11.58 7.59 15.66
CA ARG A 446 -12.83 8.02 16.28
C ARG A 446 -14.00 7.54 15.42
N LYS A 447 -15.03 7.03 16.08
CA LYS A 447 -16.29 6.71 15.42
C LYS A 447 -16.96 8.01 14.95
N ILE A 448 -17.38 8.02 13.68
CA ILE A 448 -18.20 9.07 13.10
C ILE A 448 -19.66 8.68 13.29
N THR A 449 -20.47 9.61 13.76
CA THR A 449 -21.92 9.44 13.88
C THR A 449 -22.66 9.91 12.64
N THR A 450 -22.18 11.02 12.05
CA THR A 450 -22.74 11.57 10.81
C THR A 450 -21.63 11.96 9.84
N LEU A 451 -21.86 11.69 8.56
CA LEU A 451 -21.00 12.11 7.47
C LEU A 451 -21.89 12.84 6.46
N THR A 452 -21.63 14.13 6.26
CA THR A 452 -22.35 14.95 5.28
C THR A 452 -21.40 15.39 4.20
N VAL A 453 -21.80 15.22 2.96
CA VAL A 453 -21.06 15.64 1.77
C VAL A 453 -21.77 16.86 1.17
N ALA A 454 -21.15 18.02 1.27
CA ALA A 454 -21.65 19.24 0.62
C ALA A 454 -20.84 19.48 -0.66
N LEU A 455 -21.53 19.55 -1.78
CA LEU A 455 -20.88 19.84 -3.06
C LEU A 455 -20.53 21.32 -3.14
N ARG A 456 -19.38 21.60 -3.71
CA ARG A 456 -18.95 22.95 -4.02
C ARG A 456 -19.21 23.21 -5.49
N SER A 457 -19.77 24.39 -5.79
CA SER A 457 -19.96 24.81 -7.19
C SER A 457 -18.65 24.71 -7.96
N ALA A 458 -18.74 24.24 -9.20
CA ALA A 458 -17.60 24.25 -10.12
C ALA A 458 -16.93 25.63 -10.11
N PRO A 459 -15.59 25.72 -10.13
CA PRO A 459 -14.92 27.01 -10.27
C PRO A 459 -15.47 27.71 -11.53
N ALA A 460 -15.75 29.01 -11.45
CA ALA A 460 -16.11 29.77 -12.63
C ALA A 460 -15.07 29.48 -13.72
N CYS A 461 -15.53 29.15 -14.94
CA CYS A 461 -14.62 28.96 -16.06
C CYS A 461 -13.80 30.25 -16.19
N PRO A 462 -12.47 30.22 -16.08
CA PRO A 462 -11.70 31.42 -16.34
C PRO A 462 -12.05 31.85 -17.77
N PRO A 463 -12.31 33.15 -18.00
CA PRO A 463 -12.59 33.64 -19.34
C PRO A 463 -11.49 33.12 -20.26
N GLU A 464 -11.88 32.61 -21.43
CA GLU A 464 -10.88 32.22 -22.43
C GLU A 464 -9.94 33.39 -22.65
N PRO A 465 -8.62 33.21 -22.59
CA PRO A 465 -7.71 34.28 -22.93
C PRO A 465 -8.07 34.75 -24.34
N PRO A 466 -8.12 36.06 -24.59
CA PRO A 466 -8.50 36.62 -25.88
C PRO A 466 -7.71 35.92 -26.98
N LYS A 467 -8.40 35.51 -28.04
CA LYS A 467 -7.86 34.67 -29.14
C LYS A 467 -6.51 35.17 -29.67
N GLY A 468 -6.25 36.52 -29.61
CA GLY A 468 -5.00 37.15 -29.98
C GLY A 468 -3.79 36.69 -29.17
N GLN A 469 -3.88 36.53 -27.84
CA GLN A 469 -2.73 36.15 -27.02
C GLN A 469 -2.27 34.69 -27.27
N ARG A 470 -3.18 33.79 -27.66
CA ARG A 470 -2.82 32.39 -28.05
C ARG A 470 -2.10 32.36 -29.40
N GLU A 471 -2.49 33.27 -30.30
CA GLU A 471 -1.90 33.34 -31.65
C GLU A 471 -0.51 33.97 -31.60
N ASP A 472 -0.32 35.00 -30.78
CA ASP A 472 0.99 35.66 -30.58
C ASP A 472 2.00 34.73 -29.91
N LEU A 473 1.59 33.95 -28.91
CA LEU A 473 2.43 32.92 -28.27
C LEU A 473 2.74 31.75 -29.25
N ARG A 474 1.81 31.36 -30.14
CA ARG A 474 2.06 30.38 -31.19
C ARG A 474 2.96 30.92 -32.29
N LYS A 475 2.78 32.16 -32.72
CA LYS A 475 3.63 32.82 -33.72
C LYS A 475 5.07 32.99 -33.22
N ALA A 476 5.25 33.37 -31.94
CA ALA A 476 6.57 33.38 -31.31
C ALA A 476 7.25 32.01 -31.28
N ALA A 477 6.48 30.94 -31.09
CA ALA A 477 6.99 29.57 -31.06
C ALA A 477 7.27 28.98 -32.46
N THR A 478 6.50 29.36 -33.51
CA THR A 478 6.67 28.82 -34.89
C THR A 478 7.82 29.49 -35.64
N GLY A 479 8.32 30.65 -35.21
CA GLY A 479 9.52 31.30 -35.80
C GLY A 479 10.86 30.68 -35.36
N LEU A 480 10.84 29.78 -34.36
CA LEU A 480 12.03 29.10 -33.86
C LEU A 480 12.25 27.80 -34.64
N ARG A 481 13.14 27.81 -35.62
CA ARG A 481 13.62 26.59 -36.30
C ARG A 481 14.19 25.60 -35.29
N PRO A 482 13.96 24.29 -35.43
CA PRO A 482 14.54 23.29 -34.54
C PRO A 482 16.04 23.15 -34.87
N MET A 483 16.87 23.86 -34.14
CA MET A 483 18.28 23.53 -34.02
C MET A 483 18.45 22.56 -32.86
N GLY A 484 19.33 21.56 -32.98
CA GLY A 484 19.54 20.47 -32.02
C GLY A 484 20.11 20.83 -30.64
N ALA A 485 19.65 21.92 -30.10
CA ALA A 485 19.99 22.42 -28.78
C ALA A 485 18.98 21.95 -27.74
N GLY A 486 19.46 21.47 -26.61
CA GLY A 486 18.63 21.01 -25.49
C GLY A 486 17.63 22.08 -25.02
N ASN A 487 16.67 21.72 -24.20
CA ASN A 487 15.59 22.59 -23.68
C ASN A 487 16.12 23.93 -23.11
N ARG A 488 17.33 23.94 -22.58
CA ARG A 488 17.99 25.15 -22.04
C ARG A 488 18.10 26.27 -23.10
N ASN A 489 18.68 25.98 -24.24
CA ASN A 489 18.91 26.96 -25.29
C ASN A 489 17.59 27.50 -25.91
N ARG A 490 16.58 26.63 -26.03
CA ARG A 490 15.24 27.03 -26.48
C ARG A 490 14.56 28.01 -25.51
N VAL A 491 14.76 27.81 -24.20
CA VAL A 491 14.24 28.71 -23.15
C VAL A 491 14.95 30.07 -23.20
N PHE A 492 16.29 30.05 -23.27
CA PHE A 492 17.06 31.30 -23.36
C PHE A 492 16.69 32.10 -24.61
N HIS A 493 16.53 31.42 -25.72
CA HIS A 493 16.14 32.10 -26.98
C HIS A 493 14.72 32.68 -26.91
N LEU A 494 13.77 31.97 -26.28
CA LEU A 494 12.43 32.51 -26.05
C LEU A 494 12.45 33.72 -25.12
N MET A 495 13.20 33.65 -24.02
CA MET A 495 13.26 34.74 -23.03
C MET A 495 14.08 35.93 -23.51
N SER A 496 15.04 35.75 -24.43
CA SER A 496 15.83 36.85 -25.02
C SER A 496 15.02 37.74 -25.94
N ALA A 497 13.86 37.31 -26.42
CA ALA A 497 12.94 38.15 -27.19
C ALA A 497 12.33 39.29 -26.35
N ASP A 498 12.24 39.10 -25.02
CA ASP A 498 11.83 40.16 -24.07
C ASP A 498 12.60 39.95 -22.75
N PRO A 499 13.84 40.46 -22.64
CA PRO A 499 14.75 40.16 -21.54
C PRO A 499 14.28 40.70 -20.19
N GLU A 500 13.51 41.76 -20.15
CA GLU A 500 13.00 42.39 -18.94
C GLU A 500 11.70 41.75 -18.44
N ARG A 501 11.08 40.91 -19.27
CA ARG A 501 9.83 40.25 -18.92
C ARG A 501 10.05 39.19 -17.83
N ALA A 502 9.17 39.25 -16.84
CA ALA A 502 9.07 38.20 -15.80
C ALA A 502 8.25 37.02 -16.30
N TRP A 503 8.90 35.89 -16.51
CA TRP A 503 8.32 34.67 -17.06
C TRP A 503 7.96 33.63 -15.97
N ARG A 504 6.79 33.02 -16.10
CA ARG A 504 6.45 31.86 -15.29
C ARG A 504 6.83 30.59 -16.02
N PRO A 505 7.35 29.54 -15.33
CA PRO A 505 7.76 28.28 -15.98
C PRO A 505 6.67 27.65 -16.85
N ARG A 506 5.41 27.83 -16.47
CA ARG A 506 4.26 27.32 -17.20
C ARG A 506 4.05 28.05 -18.54
N GLU A 507 4.31 29.33 -18.60
CA GLU A 507 4.22 30.13 -19.83
C GLU A 507 5.30 29.70 -20.81
N VAL A 508 6.52 29.55 -20.32
CA VAL A 508 7.67 29.07 -21.10
C VAL A 508 7.46 27.65 -21.59
N ALA A 509 6.99 26.75 -20.70
CA ALA A 509 6.69 25.37 -21.07
C ALA A 509 5.61 25.27 -22.15
N LEU A 510 4.55 26.10 -22.04
CA LEU A 510 3.47 26.16 -23.03
C LEU A 510 4.00 26.65 -24.39
N ALA A 511 4.79 27.74 -24.38
CA ALA A 511 5.37 28.31 -25.59
C ALA A 511 6.31 27.33 -26.32
N LEU A 512 7.04 26.52 -25.57
CA LEU A 512 8.02 25.56 -26.12
C LEU A 512 7.46 24.15 -26.35
N GLY A 513 6.17 23.91 -26.05
CA GLY A 513 5.55 22.58 -26.19
C GLY A 513 6.08 21.54 -25.21
N ILE A 514 6.53 21.95 -24.02
CA ILE A 514 7.06 21.06 -22.98
C ILE A 514 5.90 20.50 -22.17
N HIS A 515 5.69 19.19 -22.23
CA HIS A 515 4.53 18.52 -21.62
C HIS A 515 4.51 18.51 -20.08
N SER A 516 5.68 18.53 -19.42
CA SER A 516 5.78 18.49 -17.94
C SER A 516 6.16 19.85 -17.36
N ALA A 517 5.17 20.71 -17.15
CA ALA A 517 5.40 22.04 -16.56
C ALA A 517 5.95 21.98 -15.11
N ALA A 518 5.67 20.92 -14.35
CA ALA A 518 6.16 20.76 -12.98
C ALA A 518 7.66 20.43 -12.94
N SER A 519 8.11 19.45 -13.73
CA SER A 519 9.53 19.12 -13.87
C SER A 519 10.31 20.28 -14.47
N PHE A 520 9.69 21.00 -15.41
CA PHE A 520 10.28 22.18 -16.04
C PHE A 520 10.43 23.35 -15.06
N ALA A 521 9.48 23.56 -14.13
CA ALA A 521 9.61 24.55 -13.06
C ALA A 521 10.80 24.26 -12.13
N THR A 522 11.05 22.98 -11.83
CA THR A 522 12.24 22.56 -11.07
C THR A 522 13.52 22.89 -11.84
N GLN A 523 13.53 22.65 -13.13
CA GLN A 523 14.67 22.93 -14.01
C GLN A 523 14.96 24.43 -14.12
N MET A 524 13.96 25.28 -14.28
CA MET A 524 14.14 26.74 -14.25
C MET A 524 14.62 27.24 -12.88
N SER A 525 14.16 26.62 -11.78
CA SER A 525 14.65 26.95 -10.45
C SER A 525 16.13 26.56 -10.27
N GLN A 526 16.56 25.48 -10.87
CA GLN A 526 17.94 25.02 -10.90
C GLN A 526 18.84 25.98 -11.72
N TRP A 527 18.39 26.40 -12.90
CA TRP A 527 19.10 27.41 -13.70
C TRP A 527 19.19 28.78 -13.00
N ALA A 528 18.20 29.12 -12.18
CA ALA A 528 18.31 30.34 -11.35
C ALA A 528 19.33 30.16 -10.21
N ALA A 529 19.46 28.99 -9.63
CA ALA A 529 20.50 28.69 -8.65
C ALA A 529 21.91 28.67 -9.25
N GLU A 530 22.02 28.29 -10.53
CA GLU A 530 23.25 28.31 -11.33
C GLU A 530 23.60 29.75 -11.84
N GLY A 531 22.77 30.75 -11.56
CA GLY A 531 23.00 32.14 -11.99
C GLY A 531 22.67 32.43 -13.46
N LEU A 532 22.05 31.45 -14.14
CA LEU A 532 21.65 31.60 -15.56
C LEU A 532 20.34 32.34 -15.74
N LEU A 533 19.45 32.26 -14.75
CA LEU A 533 18.21 33.05 -14.67
C LEU A 533 18.19 33.84 -13.37
N LYS A 534 17.50 34.99 -13.38
CA LYS A 534 17.25 35.79 -12.19
C LYS A 534 15.86 35.51 -11.65
N LYS A 535 15.76 35.07 -10.40
CA LYS A 535 14.47 34.85 -9.74
C LYS A 535 13.91 36.20 -9.27
N ILE A 536 12.84 36.65 -9.92
CA ILE A 536 12.21 37.95 -9.62
C ILE A 536 11.22 37.81 -8.45
N ALA A 537 10.44 36.72 -8.42
CA ALA A 537 9.50 36.43 -7.35
C ALA A 537 9.31 34.92 -7.23
N TYR A 538 8.49 34.48 -6.29
CA TYR A 538 8.18 33.05 -6.15
C TYR A 538 7.56 32.48 -7.44
N GLY A 539 8.30 31.57 -8.09
CA GLY A 539 7.88 30.95 -9.34
C GLY A 539 7.90 31.88 -10.55
N THR A 540 8.69 32.95 -10.54
CA THR A 540 8.80 33.89 -11.65
C THR A 540 10.26 34.22 -11.90
N TYR A 541 10.69 34.17 -13.17
CA TYR A 541 12.08 34.27 -13.59
C TYR A 541 12.24 35.27 -14.74
N ALA A 542 13.38 35.95 -14.79
CA ALA A 542 13.85 36.71 -15.93
C ALA A 542 15.24 36.24 -16.35
N LEU A 543 15.76 36.71 -17.47
CA LEU A 543 17.14 36.47 -17.83
C LEU A 543 18.10 37.11 -16.83
N ALA A 544 19.18 36.46 -16.47
CA ALA A 544 20.24 37.07 -15.66
C ALA A 544 20.99 38.11 -16.48
N ASP A 545 21.56 39.12 -15.84
CA ASP A 545 22.29 40.19 -16.54
C ASP A 545 23.49 39.71 -17.38
N THR A 546 23.97 38.50 -17.09
CA THR A 546 25.06 37.79 -17.77
C THR A 546 24.61 36.98 -19.00
N TRP A 547 23.32 37.03 -19.38
CA TRP A 547 22.78 36.16 -20.44
C TRP A 547 23.49 36.31 -21.79
N LYS A 548 23.94 37.50 -22.15
CA LYS A 548 24.67 37.76 -23.41
C LYS A 548 26.00 37.03 -23.44
N THR A 549 26.72 37.03 -22.33
CA THR A 549 28.02 36.35 -22.21
C THR A 549 27.87 34.84 -22.25
N THR A 550 26.80 34.30 -21.65
CA THR A 550 26.51 32.84 -21.63
C THR A 550 26.15 32.29 -23.02
N LEU A 551 25.44 33.07 -23.84
CA LEU A 551 25.14 32.66 -25.22
C LEU A 551 26.37 32.67 -26.13
N LEU A 552 27.35 33.54 -25.88
CA LEU A 552 28.59 33.60 -26.64
C LEU A 552 29.56 32.44 -26.29
N THR A 553 29.58 31.99 -25.04
CA THR A 553 30.47 30.89 -24.59
C THR A 553 29.97 29.52 -25.01
N ASP A 554 28.67 29.33 -25.22
CA ASP A 554 28.07 28.06 -25.65
C ASP A 554 28.00 27.87 -27.19
N GLY A 555 28.71 28.69 -27.98
CA GLY A 555 28.86 28.53 -29.44
C GLY A 555 27.63 28.90 -30.27
N LEU A 556 26.74 29.75 -29.78
CA LEU A 556 25.50 30.20 -30.43
C LEU A 556 25.59 31.65 -30.95
N GLY A 557 26.79 32.09 -31.26
CA GLY A 557 27.06 33.40 -31.86
C GLY A 557 27.56 33.24 -33.30
N ALA A 558 26.67 33.06 -34.27
CA ALA A 558 26.78 33.48 -35.67
C ALA A 558 25.44 33.25 -36.38
#